data_8dea1f78596925f031609962ce2e2d4b
#
_entry.id   8dea1f78596925f031609962ce2e2d4b
#
_cell.length_a   1.000
_cell.length_b   1.000
_cell.length_c   1.000
_cell.angle_alpha   90.00
_cell.angle_beta   90.00
_cell.angle_gamma   90.00
#
_symmetry.space_group_name_H-M   'P 1'
#
loop_
_entity.id
_entity.type
_entity.pdbx_description
1 polymer ?
#
loop_
_entity_poly.entity_id
_entity_poly.type
_entity_poly.pdbx_seq_one_letter_code
_entity_poly.pdbx_strand_id
1 'polypeptide(L)'
;MMIGEKIRNIRKSKNLTIVEFSEQINVTSGYISQIERDLISPSLTVLKRMSEALDIPLSMLFLDEAEENVTLIPKDERTKVKFGNLNVEFEFLTPLMKSNDKSLAGEAFLFKIPPKSWVSKNTILNDAKEFVYALKGKMEFHVGDKIYHVSHGDSICVPENNGHLIY
;
A
#
# COMPACT_ATOMS: atom_id res chain seq x y z
N MET A 1 15.03 13.22 4.45
CA MET A 1 15.30 13.00 5.90
C MET A 1 16.59 12.24 6.07
N MET A 2 17.40 12.54 7.13
CA MET A 2 18.65 11.81 7.39
C MET A 2 18.36 10.48 8.09
N ILE A 3 19.20 9.45 7.88
CA ILE A 3 18.95 8.08 8.35
C ILE A 3 18.87 7.99 9.89
N GLY A 4 19.63 8.83 10.61
CA GLY A 4 19.63 8.83 12.08
C GLY A 4 18.33 9.30 12.70
N GLU A 5 17.76 10.38 12.15
CA GLU A 5 16.45 10.86 12.57
C GLU A 5 15.36 9.80 12.35
N LYS A 6 15.42 9.09 11.25
CA LYS A 6 14.49 8.01 10.94
C LYS A 6 14.59 6.84 11.92
N ILE A 7 15.81 6.37 12.19
CA ILE A 7 16.07 5.33 13.20
C ILE A 7 15.47 5.74 14.54
N ARG A 8 15.68 7.00 14.96
CA ARG A 8 15.13 7.56 16.21
C ARG A 8 13.61 7.52 16.24
N ASN A 9 12.96 7.91 15.15
CA ASN A 9 11.50 7.93 15.04
C ASN A 9 10.91 6.53 15.13
N ILE A 10 11.46 5.58 14.38
CA ILE A 10 11.04 4.17 14.43
C ILE A 10 11.27 3.56 15.82
N ARG A 11 12.42 3.79 16.43
CA ARG A 11 12.69 3.33 17.80
C ARG A 11 11.66 3.85 18.80
N LYS A 12 11.35 5.16 18.74
CA LYS A 12 10.33 5.79 19.60
C LYS A 12 8.93 5.24 19.37
N SER A 13 8.54 4.99 18.12
CA SER A 13 7.23 4.39 17.79
C SER A 13 7.08 2.97 18.35
N LYS A 14 8.21 2.26 18.55
CA LYS A 14 8.28 0.95 19.21
C LYS A 14 8.41 1.07 20.74
N ASN A 15 8.37 2.28 21.31
CA ASN A 15 8.56 2.56 22.74
C ASN A 15 9.90 2.07 23.33
N LEU A 16 10.94 1.93 22.50
CA LEU A 16 12.27 1.50 22.94
C LEU A 16 13.07 2.71 23.43
N THR A 17 13.71 2.59 24.58
CA THR A 17 14.74 3.54 25.04
C THR A 17 16.03 3.36 24.24
N ILE A 18 16.92 4.36 24.29
CA ILE A 18 18.26 4.23 23.67
C ILE A 18 19.04 3.07 24.30
N VAL A 19 18.90 2.86 25.61
CA VAL A 19 19.61 1.81 26.35
C VAL A 19 19.13 0.43 25.88
N GLU A 20 17.84 0.16 25.93
CA GLU A 20 17.25 -1.11 25.47
C GLU A 20 17.61 -1.42 24.03
N PHE A 21 17.51 -0.42 23.14
CA PHE A 21 17.86 -0.60 21.73
C PHE A 21 19.35 -0.91 21.53
N SER A 22 20.24 -0.23 22.27
CA SER A 22 21.69 -0.47 22.20
C SER A 22 22.06 -1.87 22.68
N GLU A 23 21.41 -2.37 23.74
CA GLU A 23 21.60 -3.72 24.27
C GLU A 23 21.17 -4.79 23.26
N GLN A 24 19.99 -4.62 22.61
CA GLN A 24 19.46 -5.56 21.61
C GLN A 24 20.43 -5.74 20.42
N ILE A 25 21.12 -4.68 20.01
CA ILE A 25 22.04 -4.74 18.86
C ILE A 25 23.51 -4.85 19.26
N ASN A 26 23.79 -5.01 20.56
CA ASN A 26 25.13 -5.18 21.13
C ASN A 26 26.11 -4.05 20.75
N VAL A 27 25.71 -2.80 21.07
CA VAL A 27 26.52 -1.60 20.93
C VAL A 27 26.33 -0.68 22.15
N THR A 28 27.08 0.41 22.25
CA THR A 28 26.90 1.38 23.35
C THR A 28 25.74 2.35 23.06
N SER A 29 25.05 2.80 24.10
CA SER A 29 24.00 3.82 24.00
C SER A 29 24.51 5.15 23.41
N GLY A 30 25.80 5.49 23.72
CA GLY A 30 26.47 6.64 23.11
C GLY A 30 26.63 6.51 21.60
N TYR A 31 26.92 5.31 21.09
CA TYR A 31 27.02 5.04 19.66
C TYR A 31 25.64 5.24 18.95
N ILE A 32 24.56 4.71 19.55
CA ILE A 32 23.20 4.93 19.04
C ILE A 32 22.88 6.43 19.04
N SER A 33 23.17 7.14 20.13
CA SER A 33 22.92 8.57 20.22
C SER A 33 23.65 9.39 19.15
N GLN A 34 24.84 8.99 18.75
CA GLN A 34 25.60 9.64 17.69
C GLN A 34 25.00 9.35 16.31
N ILE A 35 24.56 8.10 16.05
CA ILE A 35 23.87 7.74 14.83
C ILE A 35 22.56 8.51 14.71
N GLU A 36 21.71 8.52 15.75
CA GLU A 36 20.42 9.20 15.74
C GLU A 36 20.50 10.73 15.55
N ARG A 37 21.67 11.31 15.78
CA ARG A 37 21.99 12.72 15.51
C ARG A 37 22.76 12.91 14.20
N ASP A 38 22.92 11.86 13.41
CA ASP A 38 23.66 11.84 12.14
C ASP A 38 25.11 12.35 12.26
N LEU A 39 25.70 12.20 13.45
CA LEU A 39 27.10 12.55 13.70
C LEU A 39 28.09 11.50 13.18
N ILE A 40 27.65 10.27 13.04
CA ILE A 40 28.38 9.14 12.48
C ILE A 40 27.49 8.28 11.62
N SER A 41 28.05 7.67 10.58
CA SER A 41 27.34 6.72 9.73
C SER A 41 27.55 5.30 10.22
N PRO A 42 26.49 4.53 10.49
CA PRO A 42 26.61 3.12 10.87
C PRO A 42 27.04 2.27 9.68
N SER A 43 27.77 1.18 9.97
CA SER A 43 28.06 0.18 8.94
C SER A 43 26.80 -0.58 8.51
N LEU A 44 26.81 -1.20 7.32
CA LEU A 44 25.69 -2.04 6.83
C LEU A 44 25.35 -3.18 7.81
N THR A 45 26.36 -3.77 8.47
CA THR A 45 26.16 -4.80 9.48
C THR A 45 25.39 -4.26 10.70
N VAL A 46 25.67 -3.03 11.11
CA VAL A 46 24.96 -2.38 12.21
C VAL A 46 23.54 -2.02 11.79
N LEU A 47 23.35 -1.48 10.59
CA LEU A 47 22.02 -1.19 10.04
C LEU A 47 21.15 -2.45 9.94
N LYS A 48 21.72 -3.59 9.55
CA LYS A 48 21.00 -4.87 9.53
C LYS A 48 20.54 -5.28 10.93
N ARG A 49 21.43 -5.22 11.94
CA ARG A 49 21.03 -5.50 13.34
C ARG A 49 19.99 -4.53 13.86
N MET A 50 20.06 -3.24 13.49
CA MET A 50 19.05 -2.25 13.83
C MET A 50 17.70 -2.60 13.21
N SER A 51 17.66 -2.96 11.92
CA SER A 51 16.42 -3.34 11.25
C SER A 51 15.78 -4.59 11.85
N GLU A 52 16.58 -5.58 12.23
CA GLU A 52 16.13 -6.79 12.92
C GLU A 52 15.55 -6.46 14.31
N ALA A 53 16.24 -5.66 15.11
CA ALA A 53 15.77 -5.24 16.44
C ALA A 53 14.53 -4.33 16.39
N LEU A 54 14.39 -3.55 15.32
CA LEU A 54 13.20 -2.73 15.08
C LEU A 54 12.06 -3.49 14.39
N ASP A 55 12.28 -4.76 14.03
CA ASP A 55 11.33 -5.60 13.32
C ASP A 55 10.79 -4.91 12.04
N ILE A 56 11.73 -4.43 11.20
CA ILE A 56 11.43 -3.78 9.91
C ILE A 56 12.39 -4.29 8.84
N PRO A 57 11.98 -4.31 7.56
CA PRO A 57 12.92 -4.54 6.46
C PRO A 57 14.04 -3.49 6.45
N LEU A 58 15.28 -3.90 6.18
CA LEU A 58 16.43 -2.99 6.08
C LEU A 58 16.19 -1.85 5.09
N SER A 59 15.49 -2.13 3.99
CA SER A 59 15.12 -1.12 2.99
C SER A 59 14.30 0.04 3.57
N MET A 60 13.50 -0.21 4.61
CA MET A 60 12.71 0.84 5.26
C MET A 60 13.58 1.91 5.93
N LEU A 61 14.82 1.62 6.28
CA LEU A 61 15.74 2.63 6.81
C LEU A 61 16.20 3.65 5.76
N PHE A 62 16.07 3.31 4.48
CA PHE A 62 16.51 4.14 3.35
C PHE A 62 15.38 4.76 2.54
N LEU A 63 14.16 4.30 2.75
CA LEU A 63 12.99 4.93 2.13
C LEU A 63 12.73 6.24 2.85
N ASP A 64 12.59 7.33 2.12
CA ASP A 64 12.04 8.55 2.72
C ASP A 64 10.66 8.22 3.29
N GLU A 65 10.35 8.72 4.50
CA GLU A 65 8.98 8.67 4.98
C GLU A 65 8.16 9.34 3.89
N ALA A 66 7.22 8.59 3.31
CA ALA A 66 6.17 9.23 2.58
C ALA A 66 5.57 10.20 3.61
N GLU A 67 5.78 11.49 3.40
CA GLU A 67 5.13 12.49 4.23
C GLU A 67 3.67 12.08 4.27
N GLU A 68 3.08 11.91 5.45
CA GLU A 68 1.63 11.71 5.61
C GLU A 68 0.95 13.02 5.19
N ASN A 69 1.17 13.40 3.94
CA ASN A 69 0.60 14.61 3.38
C ASN A 69 -0.80 14.28 2.92
N VAL A 70 -1.72 15.09 3.38
CA VAL A 70 -3.06 15.13 2.78
C VAL A 70 -2.87 15.40 1.28
N THR A 71 -3.25 14.43 0.46
CA THR A 71 -3.15 14.53 -1.00
C THR A 71 -4.53 14.81 -1.57
N LEU A 72 -4.71 15.98 -2.15
CA LEU A 72 -5.88 16.29 -2.96
C LEU A 72 -5.61 15.86 -4.41
N ILE A 73 -6.50 15.06 -4.98
CA ILE A 73 -6.47 14.68 -6.39
C ILE A 73 -7.68 15.29 -7.08
N PRO A 74 -7.53 16.43 -7.76
CA PRO A 74 -8.61 17.03 -8.53
C PRO A 74 -9.13 16.06 -9.60
N LYS A 75 -10.43 16.13 -9.91
CA LYS A 75 -11.06 15.22 -10.86
C LYS A 75 -10.39 15.23 -12.25
N ASP A 76 -9.94 16.37 -12.70
CA ASP A 76 -9.29 16.60 -13.98
C ASP A 76 -7.81 16.16 -14.01
N GLU A 77 -7.21 15.96 -12.84
CA GLU A 77 -5.82 15.49 -12.67
C GLU A 77 -5.72 13.99 -12.39
N ARG A 78 -6.85 13.27 -12.28
CA ARG A 78 -6.87 11.84 -12.02
C ARG A 78 -6.19 11.04 -13.12
N THR A 79 -5.33 10.13 -12.72
CA THR A 79 -4.68 9.22 -13.68
C THR A 79 -5.70 8.23 -14.24
N LYS A 80 -5.72 8.09 -15.56
CA LYS A 80 -6.53 7.11 -16.26
C LYS A 80 -5.66 6.05 -16.91
N VAL A 81 -5.97 4.80 -16.66
CA VAL A 81 -5.21 3.65 -17.17
C VAL A 81 -6.14 2.68 -17.86
N LYS A 82 -5.76 2.27 -19.07
CA LYS A 82 -6.44 1.23 -19.81
C LYS A 82 -5.52 0.01 -19.93
N PHE A 83 -5.92 -1.09 -19.33
CA PHE A 83 -5.19 -2.35 -19.44
C PHE A 83 -5.64 -3.08 -20.71
N GLY A 84 -4.69 -3.57 -21.51
CA GLY A 84 -4.96 -4.15 -22.81
C GLY A 84 -5.84 -5.40 -22.83
N ASN A 85 -5.97 -6.09 -21.69
CA ASN A 85 -6.82 -7.26 -21.49
C ASN A 85 -8.21 -6.92 -20.91
N LEU A 86 -8.46 -5.66 -20.56
CA LEU A 86 -9.72 -5.19 -19.98
C LEU A 86 -10.45 -4.27 -20.94
N ASN A 87 -11.79 -4.35 -20.93
CA ASN A 87 -12.65 -3.51 -21.77
C ASN A 87 -13.05 -2.19 -21.11
N VAL A 88 -12.41 -1.84 -20.01
CA VAL A 88 -12.70 -0.65 -19.21
C VAL A 88 -11.46 0.20 -19.00
N GLU A 89 -11.68 1.48 -18.79
CA GLU A 89 -10.65 2.42 -18.35
C GLU A 89 -10.84 2.69 -16.87
N PHE A 90 -9.75 2.59 -16.11
CA PHE A 90 -9.71 2.87 -14.68
C PHE A 90 -9.28 4.31 -14.44
N GLU A 91 -10.06 5.04 -13.66
CA GLU A 91 -9.76 6.39 -13.19
C GLU A 91 -9.39 6.31 -11.72
N PHE A 92 -8.11 6.51 -11.39
CA PHE A 92 -7.60 6.35 -10.03
C PHE A 92 -8.00 7.53 -9.13
N LEU A 93 -8.57 7.23 -7.97
CA LEU A 93 -8.98 8.17 -6.93
C LEU A 93 -7.90 8.36 -5.86
N THR A 94 -6.94 7.44 -5.81
CA THR A 94 -5.75 7.46 -4.95
C THR A 94 -4.52 7.71 -5.80
N PRO A 95 -3.41 8.22 -5.24
CA PRO A 95 -2.14 8.24 -5.93
C PRO A 95 -1.77 6.84 -6.41
N LEU A 96 -1.18 6.72 -7.61
CA LEU A 96 -0.64 5.44 -8.06
C LEU A 96 0.54 5.06 -7.17
N MET A 97 0.44 3.92 -6.53
CA MET A 97 1.49 3.41 -5.65
C MET A 97 2.73 3.03 -6.48
N LYS A 98 3.89 3.49 -6.04
CA LYS A 98 5.14 2.88 -6.50
C LYS A 98 5.22 1.49 -5.88
N SER A 99 5.67 0.50 -6.61
CA SER A 99 5.64 -0.95 -6.27
C SER A 99 6.17 -1.35 -4.88
N ASN A 100 6.77 -0.43 -4.12
CA ASN A 100 7.29 -0.63 -2.78
C ASN A 100 6.68 0.32 -1.72
N ASP A 101 5.72 1.15 -2.10
CA ASP A 101 5.08 2.10 -1.18
C ASP A 101 3.88 1.45 -0.50
N LYS A 102 4.04 1.04 0.75
CA LYS A 102 2.97 0.50 1.59
C LYS A 102 2.26 1.58 2.42
N SER A 103 2.50 2.85 2.15
CA SER A 103 1.93 3.96 2.93
C SER A 103 0.42 4.12 2.75
N LEU A 104 -0.13 3.65 1.63
CA LEU A 104 -1.57 3.60 1.41
C LEU A 104 -2.09 2.18 1.68
N ALA A 105 -3.08 2.06 2.54
CA ALA A 105 -3.71 0.78 2.89
C ALA A 105 -4.53 0.16 1.73
N GLY A 106 -4.60 0.81 0.56
CA GLY A 106 -5.32 0.32 -0.61
C GLY A 106 -5.39 1.35 -1.74
N GLU A 107 -5.80 0.89 -2.91
CA GLU A 107 -6.07 1.71 -4.07
C GLU A 107 -7.58 1.83 -4.30
N ALA A 108 -8.03 3.03 -4.66
CA ALA A 108 -9.41 3.28 -5.06
C ALA A 108 -9.45 3.79 -6.49
N PHE A 109 -10.37 3.28 -7.27
CA PHE A 109 -10.55 3.69 -8.66
C PHE A 109 -12.02 3.63 -9.09
N LEU A 110 -12.35 4.40 -10.10
CA LEU A 110 -13.62 4.34 -10.80
C LEU A 110 -13.41 3.65 -12.13
N PHE A 111 -14.39 2.88 -12.55
CA PHE A 111 -14.45 2.40 -13.93
C PHE A 111 -15.90 2.34 -14.41
N LYS A 112 -16.07 2.38 -15.72
CA LYS A 112 -17.38 2.33 -16.36
C LYS A 112 -17.43 1.14 -17.31
N ILE A 113 -18.37 0.25 -17.03
CA ILE A 113 -18.60 -0.92 -17.87
C ILE A 113 -19.56 -0.50 -19.00
N PRO A 114 -19.20 -0.69 -20.27
CA PRO A 114 -20.13 -0.50 -21.39
C PRO A 114 -21.33 -1.47 -21.27
N PRO A 115 -22.52 -1.09 -21.69
CA PRO A 115 -23.69 -1.97 -21.64
C PRO A 115 -23.43 -3.29 -22.36
N LYS A 116 -23.90 -4.39 -21.76
CA LYS A 116 -23.81 -5.74 -22.31
C LYS A 116 -22.36 -6.17 -22.65
N SER A 117 -21.42 -5.83 -21.80
CA SER A 117 -20.03 -6.20 -21.98
C SER A 117 -19.38 -6.68 -20.69
N TRP A 118 -18.42 -7.57 -20.85
CA TRP A 118 -17.56 -8.03 -19.75
C TRP A 118 -16.41 -7.05 -19.52
N VAL A 119 -16.06 -6.84 -18.25
CA VAL A 119 -14.84 -6.08 -17.88
C VAL A 119 -13.60 -6.78 -18.42
N SER A 120 -13.57 -8.10 -18.32
CA SER A 120 -12.48 -8.96 -18.82
C SER A 120 -13.03 -10.20 -19.49
N LYS A 121 -12.28 -10.75 -20.46
CA LYS A 121 -12.54 -12.07 -21.04
C LYS A 121 -12.08 -13.20 -20.14
N ASN A 122 -11.16 -12.94 -19.25
CA ASN A 122 -10.58 -13.92 -18.34
C ASN A 122 -10.97 -13.57 -16.91
N THR A 123 -11.01 -14.57 -16.04
CA THR A 123 -11.22 -14.40 -14.61
C THR A 123 -10.19 -13.43 -14.03
N ILE A 124 -10.68 -12.44 -13.31
CA ILE A 124 -9.88 -11.48 -12.57
C ILE A 124 -9.53 -12.15 -11.22
N LEU A 125 -8.25 -12.19 -10.89
CA LEU A 125 -7.75 -12.74 -9.63
C LEU A 125 -6.86 -11.68 -8.98
N ASN A 126 -7.21 -11.25 -7.79
CA ASN A 126 -6.44 -10.29 -7.03
C ASN A 126 -5.97 -10.89 -5.70
N ASP A 127 -4.77 -10.52 -5.29
CA ASP A 127 -4.15 -10.90 -4.01
C ASP A 127 -4.57 -9.99 -2.84
N ALA A 128 -5.53 -9.10 -3.09
CA ALA A 128 -6.12 -8.17 -2.12
C ALA A 128 -7.63 -8.34 -2.03
N LYS A 129 -8.19 -7.94 -0.88
CA LYS A 129 -9.64 -7.82 -0.73
C LYS A 129 -10.14 -6.65 -1.57
N GLU A 130 -11.26 -6.86 -2.24
CA GLU A 130 -11.92 -5.83 -3.03
C GLU A 130 -13.24 -5.40 -2.38
N PHE A 131 -13.49 -4.12 -2.41
CA PHE A 131 -14.78 -3.54 -2.08
C PHE A 131 -15.27 -2.76 -3.29
N VAL A 132 -16.42 -3.16 -3.80
CA VAL A 132 -17.04 -2.52 -4.98
C VAL A 132 -18.37 -1.92 -4.59
N TYR A 133 -18.60 -0.67 -4.97
CA TYR A 133 -19.85 0.05 -4.78
C TYR A 133 -20.40 0.52 -6.12
N ALA A 134 -21.64 0.16 -6.41
CA ALA A 134 -22.29 0.52 -7.67
C ALA A 134 -22.83 1.95 -7.63
N LEU A 135 -22.11 2.88 -8.24
CA LEU A 135 -22.48 4.30 -8.32
C LEU A 135 -23.68 4.55 -9.26
N LYS A 136 -23.85 3.72 -10.28
CA LYS A 136 -24.92 3.85 -11.27
C LYS A 136 -25.12 2.56 -12.05
N GLY A 137 -26.37 2.26 -12.41
CA GLY A 137 -26.70 1.11 -13.26
C GLY A 137 -26.81 -0.20 -12.50
N LYS A 138 -26.59 -1.29 -13.23
CA LYS A 138 -26.60 -2.66 -12.72
C LYS A 138 -25.44 -3.43 -13.33
N MET A 139 -24.89 -4.37 -12.59
CA MET A 139 -23.86 -5.27 -13.05
C MET A 139 -24.02 -6.65 -12.43
N GLU A 140 -23.36 -7.64 -12.98
CA GLU A 140 -23.30 -8.99 -12.45
C GLU A 140 -21.86 -9.34 -12.06
N PHE A 141 -21.71 -9.87 -10.85
CA PHE A 141 -20.48 -10.50 -10.39
C PHE A 141 -20.62 -12.01 -10.46
N HIS A 142 -19.79 -12.65 -11.23
CA HIS A 142 -19.72 -14.10 -11.37
C HIS A 142 -18.53 -14.62 -10.57
N VAL A 143 -18.79 -15.36 -9.50
CA VAL A 143 -17.77 -15.93 -8.59
C VAL A 143 -17.99 -17.44 -8.53
N GLY A 144 -17.16 -18.21 -9.22
CA GLY A 144 -17.39 -19.64 -9.43
C GLY A 144 -18.76 -19.83 -10.13
N ASP A 145 -19.61 -20.68 -9.54
CA ASP A 145 -20.95 -20.97 -10.06
C ASP A 145 -22.05 -19.99 -9.58
N LYS A 146 -21.67 -18.97 -8.80
CA LYS A 146 -22.61 -18.00 -8.25
C LYS A 146 -22.61 -16.70 -9.01
N ILE A 147 -23.80 -16.15 -9.22
CA ILE A 147 -24.01 -14.84 -9.85
C ILE A 147 -24.63 -13.91 -8.81
N TYR A 148 -24.00 -12.77 -8.60
CA TYR A 148 -24.50 -11.71 -7.74
C TYR A 148 -24.92 -10.53 -8.59
N HIS A 149 -26.19 -10.13 -8.48
CA HIS A 149 -26.73 -8.95 -9.16
C HIS A 149 -26.52 -7.73 -8.26
N VAL A 150 -25.74 -6.78 -8.73
CA VAL A 150 -25.38 -5.57 -8.00
C VAL A 150 -26.01 -4.37 -8.71
N SER A 151 -26.87 -3.65 -8.01
CA SER A 151 -27.59 -2.48 -8.51
C SER A 151 -27.03 -1.19 -7.90
N HIS A 152 -27.41 -0.04 -8.46
CA HIS A 152 -27.09 1.26 -7.89
C HIS A 152 -27.38 1.30 -6.37
N GLY A 153 -26.37 1.70 -5.60
CA GLY A 153 -26.43 1.77 -4.13
C GLY A 153 -25.99 0.49 -3.42
N ASP A 154 -25.87 -0.63 -4.14
CA ASP A 154 -25.38 -1.87 -3.54
C ASP A 154 -23.86 -1.91 -3.47
N SER A 155 -23.36 -2.72 -2.56
CA SER A 155 -21.93 -3.03 -2.44
C SER A 155 -21.68 -4.52 -2.41
N ILE A 156 -20.53 -4.94 -2.93
CA ILE A 156 -20.04 -6.32 -2.84
C ILE A 156 -18.60 -6.32 -2.37
N CYS A 157 -18.28 -7.26 -1.47
CA CYS A 157 -16.91 -7.50 -0.99
C CYS A 157 -16.42 -8.84 -1.54
N VAL A 158 -15.28 -8.81 -2.23
CA VAL A 158 -14.63 -9.99 -2.77
C VAL A 158 -13.38 -10.26 -1.93
N PRO A 159 -13.27 -11.43 -1.28
CA PRO A 159 -12.05 -11.78 -0.56
C PRO A 159 -10.85 -11.92 -1.51
N GLU A 160 -9.65 -11.78 -0.96
CA GLU A 160 -8.40 -12.07 -1.69
C GLU A 160 -8.41 -13.48 -2.31
N ASN A 161 -7.76 -13.61 -3.46
CA ASN A 161 -7.64 -14.88 -4.19
C ASN A 161 -8.99 -15.51 -4.63
N ASN A 162 -10.06 -14.74 -4.65
CA ASN A 162 -11.35 -15.15 -5.22
C ASN A 162 -11.47 -14.67 -6.67
N GLY A 163 -11.33 -15.62 -7.60
CA GLY A 163 -11.49 -15.33 -9.03
C GLY A 163 -12.93 -14.93 -9.37
N HIS A 164 -13.10 -13.83 -10.11
CA HIS A 164 -14.42 -13.32 -10.51
C HIS A 164 -14.42 -12.72 -11.92
N LEU A 165 -15.61 -12.58 -12.46
CA LEU A 165 -15.89 -11.85 -13.71
C LEU A 165 -16.99 -10.82 -13.44
N ILE A 166 -16.92 -9.68 -14.13
CA ILE A 166 -17.90 -8.60 -14.00
C ILE A 166 -18.52 -8.31 -15.38
N TYR A 167 -19.89 -8.29 -15.43
CA TYR A 167 -20.70 -8.06 -16.62
C TYR A 167 -21.67 -6.89 -16.44
#